data_7586ed22a24580766f6bf78202d3be37
#
_entry.id   7586ed22a24580766f6bf78202d3be37
#
_cell.length_a   1.000
_cell.length_b   1.000
_cell.length_c   1.000
_cell.angle_alpha   90.00
_cell.angle_beta   90.00
_cell.angle_gamma   90.00
#
_symmetry.space_group_name_H-M   'P 1'
#
loop_
_entity.id
_entity.type
_entity.pdbx_description
1 polymer ?
#
loop_
_entity_poly.entity_id
_entity_poly.type
_entity_poly.pdbx_seq_one_letter_code
_entity_poly.pdbx_strand_id
1 'polypeptide(L)'
;MSDRGCSDAEIPLVRRFPALAAIPRVALTNAPTPVAPLADISPSLWIKRDDLSADPLGGNKVRSLEFLLAAVRPGDRVVTVGSAGSTHALAVATYGRLLGGRVLVGRWRQTMNPTAALVSTRIAAAAEQAPVFRSTVGAYAWGTLQRMRGAHWVAAGGSTPLGILGHVNAGLELVGQIEAGALPSPKYVVVPLGTGGTAAGLALAFAIAGKDITVVGARVVPRIVGRRARVVRLARATARLIARRTGELPAAVRDDAVRVVHDAYGGSYGAETPGARAAAQRLEAATGIRADASYSAKGVQVALDLAVHDTTLFWLTFDPRTLKEP
;
A
#
# COMPACT_ATOMS: atom_id res chain seq x y z
N MET A 1 -9.15 23.27 17.50
CA MET A 1 -8.33 22.11 17.11
C MET A 1 -8.43 21.12 18.25
N SER A 2 -9.33 20.15 18.14
CA SER A 2 -9.58 19.14 19.16
C SER A 2 -8.42 18.15 19.18
N ASP A 3 -7.92 17.92 20.37
CA ASP A 3 -6.93 16.92 20.75
C ASP A 3 -7.35 15.52 20.24
N ARG A 4 -6.80 15.08 19.11
CA ARG A 4 -7.02 13.72 18.60
C ARG A 4 -5.93 12.81 19.16
N GLY A 5 -5.95 12.67 20.46
CA GLY A 5 -5.15 11.68 21.16
C GLY A 5 -5.70 10.27 20.94
N CYS A 6 -5.45 9.69 19.78
CA CYS A 6 -5.50 8.25 19.66
C CYS A 6 -4.21 7.70 20.26
N SER A 7 -4.28 7.08 21.44
CA SER A 7 -3.08 6.56 22.10
C SER A 7 -2.42 5.49 21.23
N ASP A 8 -1.12 5.59 20.98
CA ASP A 8 -0.35 4.62 20.19
C ASP A 8 -0.43 3.18 20.74
N ALA A 9 -0.85 3.04 22.00
CA ALA A 9 -1.07 1.74 22.66
C ALA A 9 -2.21 0.91 22.05
N GLU A 10 -3.11 1.50 21.25
CA GLU A 10 -4.27 0.79 20.70
C GLU A 10 -4.00 0.05 19.38
N ILE A 11 -2.95 0.41 18.64
CA ILE A 11 -2.70 -0.26 17.35
C ILE A 11 -2.14 -1.68 17.54
N PRO A 12 -2.58 -2.66 16.74
CA PRO A 12 -2.17 -4.05 16.83
C PRO A 12 -0.66 -4.29 16.88
N LEU A 13 0.11 -3.50 16.12
CA LEU A 13 1.57 -3.58 16.11
C LEU A 13 2.19 -3.25 17.48
N VAL A 14 1.71 -2.19 18.14
CA VAL A 14 2.22 -1.77 19.46
C VAL A 14 1.74 -2.71 20.55
N ARG A 15 0.51 -3.21 20.46
CA ARG A 15 0.05 -4.28 21.38
C ARG A 15 0.93 -5.52 21.32
N ARG A 16 1.40 -5.91 20.12
CA ARG A 16 2.30 -7.07 19.96
C ARG A 16 3.74 -6.75 20.36
N PHE A 17 4.19 -5.52 20.16
CA PHE A 17 5.55 -5.05 20.43
C PHE A 17 5.52 -3.68 21.13
N PRO A 18 5.29 -3.61 22.44
CA PRO A 18 5.11 -2.34 23.17
C PRO A 18 6.26 -1.33 23.00
N ALA A 19 7.49 -1.81 22.87
CA ALA A 19 8.65 -0.94 22.65
C ALA A 19 8.61 -0.16 21.32
N LEU A 20 7.77 -0.56 20.37
CA LEU A 20 7.57 0.19 19.11
C LEU A 20 6.75 1.47 19.31
N ALA A 21 6.09 1.69 20.45
CA ALA A 21 5.47 2.96 20.78
C ALA A 21 6.47 4.13 20.77
N ALA A 22 7.76 3.87 20.98
CA ALA A 22 8.82 4.85 20.85
C ALA A 22 9.12 5.30 19.41
N ILE A 23 8.58 4.61 18.37
CA ILE A 23 8.69 5.04 16.98
C ILE A 23 7.60 6.06 16.70
N PRO A 24 7.96 7.31 16.32
CA PRO A 24 6.96 8.33 16.01
C PRO A 24 5.97 7.87 14.95
N ARG A 25 4.67 8.11 15.18
CA ARG A 25 3.57 7.85 14.28
C ARG A 25 2.58 9.01 14.29
N VAL A 26 2.09 9.40 13.15
CA VAL A 26 0.96 10.32 13.01
C VAL A 26 -0.29 9.52 12.64
N ALA A 27 -1.38 9.70 13.37
CA ALA A 27 -2.64 9.00 13.10
C ALA A 27 -3.29 9.59 11.83
N LEU A 28 -3.27 8.84 10.74
CA LEU A 28 -3.89 9.19 9.47
C LEU A 28 -4.98 8.20 9.06
N THR A 29 -4.93 6.97 9.56
CA THR A 29 -5.85 5.91 9.14
C THR A 29 -7.06 5.77 10.08
N ASN A 30 -8.21 5.51 9.47
CA ASN A 30 -9.44 5.08 10.13
C ASN A 30 -9.44 3.53 10.17
N ALA A 31 -8.67 2.97 11.07
CA ALA A 31 -8.57 1.52 11.25
C ALA A 31 -9.49 1.06 12.41
N PRO A 32 -10.00 -0.19 12.38
CA PRO A 32 -9.80 -1.22 11.33
C PRO A 32 -10.61 -0.94 10.07
N THR A 33 -10.02 -1.19 8.89
CA THR A 33 -10.76 -1.11 7.63
C THR A 33 -11.70 -2.32 7.47
N PRO A 34 -12.88 -2.17 6.81
CA PRO A 34 -13.84 -3.24 6.70
C PRO A 34 -13.31 -4.46 5.93
N VAL A 35 -13.81 -5.63 6.32
CA VAL A 35 -13.77 -6.87 5.54
C VAL A 35 -15.19 -7.26 5.18
N ALA A 36 -15.41 -7.80 3.99
CA ALA A 36 -16.72 -8.24 3.53
C ALA A 36 -16.62 -9.45 2.59
N PRO A 37 -17.62 -10.36 2.58
CA PRO A 37 -17.72 -11.38 1.56
C PRO A 37 -18.08 -10.78 0.21
N LEU A 38 -17.61 -11.38 -0.87
CA LEU A 38 -18.03 -11.10 -2.24
C LEU A 38 -18.84 -12.29 -2.79
N ALA A 39 -19.84 -12.72 -2.03
CA ALA A 39 -20.59 -13.96 -2.26
C ALA A 39 -21.30 -13.98 -3.62
N ASP A 40 -21.80 -12.84 -4.10
CA ASP A 40 -22.41 -12.71 -5.43
C ASP A 40 -21.41 -12.92 -6.58
N ILE A 41 -20.11 -12.85 -6.26
CA ILE A 41 -19.05 -13.14 -7.22
C ILE A 41 -18.53 -14.56 -7.02
N SER A 42 -18.16 -14.91 -5.81
CA SER A 42 -17.70 -16.24 -5.43
C SER A 42 -17.84 -16.45 -3.93
N PRO A 43 -18.37 -17.61 -3.47
CA PRO A 43 -18.57 -17.89 -2.03
C PRO A 43 -17.24 -17.92 -1.24
N SER A 44 -16.12 -18.14 -1.93
CA SER A 44 -14.77 -18.22 -1.32
C SER A 44 -14.01 -16.90 -1.40
N LEU A 45 -14.62 -15.82 -1.98
CA LEU A 45 -13.95 -14.54 -2.17
C LEU A 45 -14.36 -13.51 -1.12
N TRP A 46 -13.36 -12.89 -0.53
CA TRP A 46 -13.49 -11.79 0.43
C TRP A 46 -12.73 -10.55 -0.01
N ILE A 47 -13.12 -9.39 0.51
CA ILE A 47 -12.44 -8.12 0.24
C ILE A 47 -12.06 -7.41 1.54
N LYS A 48 -10.84 -6.87 1.59
CA LYS A 48 -10.37 -5.90 2.60
C LYS A 48 -10.39 -4.51 1.99
N ARG A 49 -11.12 -3.59 2.59
CA ARG A 49 -11.42 -2.27 2.06
C ARG A 49 -10.42 -1.21 2.53
N ASP A 50 -9.14 -1.37 2.13
CA ASP A 50 -8.11 -0.36 2.45
C ASP A 50 -8.27 0.96 1.68
N ASP A 51 -9.06 0.96 0.62
CA ASP A 51 -9.53 2.17 -0.04
C ASP A 51 -10.31 3.11 0.90
N LEU A 52 -10.88 2.59 1.98
CA LEU A 52 -11.58 3.34 3.03
C LEU A 52 -10.69 3.68 4.24
N SER A 53 -9.38 3.49 4.12
CA SER A 53 -8.46 3.61 5.26
C SER A 53 -8.31 5.03 5.78
N ALA A 54 -8.66 6.06 5.03
CA ALA A 54 -8.49 7.45 5.44
C ALA A 54 -9.32 8.42 4.58
N ASP A 55 -9.48 9.65 5.07
CA ASP A 55 -10.07 10.80 4.39
C ASP A 55 -9.06 11.95 4.44
N PRO A 56 -8.84 12.73 3.35
CA PRO A 56 -9.61 12.78 2.09
C PRO A 56 -9.15 11.76 1.03
N LEU A 57 -8.14 10.95 1.27
CA LEU A 57 -7.60 10.00 0.31
C LEU A 57 -7.29 8.68 1.01
N GLY A 58 -8.14 7.67 0.81
CA GLY A 58 -7.89 6.31 1.29
C GLY A 58 -6.88 5.55 0.45
N GLY A 59 -6.56 4.36 0.90
CA GLY A 59 -5.67 3.43 0.23
C GLY A 59 -4.51 2.95 1.11
N ASN A 60 -3.95 1.83 0.72
CA ASN A 60 -2.88 1.18 1.47
C ASN A 60 -1.64 2.06 1.74
N LYS A 61 -1.44 3.12 0.95
CA LYS A 61 -0.26 3.99 1.08
C LYS A 61 -0.30 4.82 2.36
N VAL A 62 -1.49 5.19 2.83
CA VAL A 62 -1.65 5.98 4.05
C VAL A 62 -1.07 5.25 5.25
N ARG A 63 -1.23 3.94 5.32
CA ARG A 63 -0.66 3.12 6.41
C ARG A 63 0.86 3.28 6.56
N SER A 64 1.59 3.34 5.46
CA SER A 64 3.04 3.60 5.50
C SER A 64 3.35 5.05 5.84
N LEU A 65 2.50 5.99 5.42
CA LEU A 65 2.71 7.42 5.65
C LEU A 65 2.54 7.80 7.12
N GLU A 66 1.76 7.07 7.91
CA GLU A 66 1.68 7.29 9.36
C GLU A 66 3.06 7.29 10.04
N PHE A 67 3.97 6.43 9.58
CA PHE A 67 5.34 6.36 10.11
C PHE A 67 6.31 7.26 9.35
N LEU A 68 6.12 7.39 8.02
CA LEU A 68 7.06 8.13 7.17
C LEU A 68 6.91 9.65 7.29
N LEU A 69 5.73 10.14 7.63
CA LEU A 69 5.46 11.58 7.77
C LEU A 69 5.42 12.04 9.23
N ALA A 70 5.59 11.14 10.19
CA ALA A 70 5.48 11.48 11.63
C ALA A 70 6.45 12.56 12.11
N ALA A 71 7.60 12.71 11.45
CA ALA A 71 8.59 13.73 11.78
C ALA A 71 8.40 15.05 11.01
N VAL A 72 7.44 15.13 10.09
CA VAL A 72 7.19 16.33 9.28
C VAL A 72 6.54 17.41 10.15
N ARG A 73 7.10 18.61 10.11
CA ARG A 73 6.60 19.81 10.78
C ARG A 73 6.06 20.82 9.76
N PRO A 74 5.16 21.71 10.14
CA PRO A 74 4.73 22.80 9.28
C PRO A 74 5.92 23.59 8.72
N GLY A 75 5.91 23.80 7.38
CA GLY A 75 7.00 24.47 6.65
C GLY A 75 8.11 23.55 6.15
N ASP A 76 8.22 22.31 6.62
CA ASP A 76 9.22 21.36 6.15
C ASP A 76 9.02 21.03 4.66
N ARG A 77 10.13 20.88 3.94
CA ARG A 77 10.08 20.36 2.57
C ARG A 77 10.02 18.83 2.60
N VAL A 78 9.00 18.28 1.97
CA VAL A 78 8.81 16.82 1.83
C VAL A 78 9.00 16.45 0.37
N VAL A 79 9.90 15.51 0.07
CA VAL A 79 10.15 15.08 -1.30
C VAL A 79 9.92 13.60 -1.49
N THR A 80 9.24 13.26 -2.58
CA THR A 80 9.09 11.89 -3.07
C THR A 80 9.26 11.81 -4.57
N VAL A 81 9.38 10.58 -5.08
CA VAL A 81 9.43 10.33 -6.53
C VAL A 81 8.44 9.22 -6.89
N GLY A 82 7.87 9.30 -8.09
CA GLY A 82 6.92 8.32 -8.59
C GLY A 82 6.66 8.47 -10.09
N SER A 83 5.95 7.52 -10.69
CA SER A 83 5.41 7.72 -12.03
C SER A 83 4.35 8.82 -12.04
N ALA A 84 4.03 9.39 -13.19
CA ALA A 84 3.09 10.52 -13.32
C ALA A 84 1.72 10.24 -12.69
N GLY A 85 1.20 9.01 -12.77
CA GLY A 85 -0.05 8.57 -12.14
C GLY A 85 0.15 7.75 -10.85
N SER A 86 1.18 8.05 -10.06
CA SER A 86 1.49 7.31 -8.84
C SER A 86 0.54 7.65 -7.69
N THR A 87 -0.29 6.72 -7.26
CA THR A 87 -1.16 6.87 -6.07
C THR A 87 -0.37 7.08 -4.78
N HIS A 88 0.87 6.53 -4.70
CA HIS A 88 1.76 6.84 -3.58
C HIS A 88 2.20 8.30 -3.58
N ALA A 89 2.61 8.83 -4.74
CA ALA A 89 3.02 10.23 -4.84
C ALA A 89 1.85 11.18 -4.53
N LEU A 90 0.63 10.83 -4.95
CA LEU A 90 -0.57 11.56 -4.58
C LEU A 90 -0.80 11.53 -3.07
N ALA A 91 -0.71 10.35 -2.43
CA ALA A 91 -0.89 10.24 -0.98
C ALA A 91 0.16 11.07 -0.21
N VAL A 92 1.44 11.06 -0.64
CA VAL A 92 2.47 11.92 -0.05
C VAL A 92 2.13 13.40 -0.24
N ALA A 93 1.68 13.81 -1.43
CA ALA A 93 1.30 15.20 -1.71
C ALA A 93 0.12 15.64 -0.84
N THR A 94 -0.93 14.81 -0.73
CA THR A 94 -2.11 15.09 0.07
C THR A 94 -1.77 15.19 1.55
N TYR A 95 -1.20 14.15 2.13
CA TYR A 95 -0.98 14.09 3.58
C TYR A 95 0.21 14.93 4.04
N GLY A 96 1.26 15.06 3.22
CA GLY A 96 2.36 15.98 3.51
C GLY A 96 1.88 17.42 3.61
N ARG A 97 0.98 17.84 2.70
CA ARG A 97 0.35 19.16 2.74
C ARG A 97 -0.59 19.32 3.94
N LEU A 98 -1.40 18.33 4.27
CA LEU A 98 -2.29 18.35 5.44
C LEU A 98 -1.53 18.50 6.76
N LEU A 99 -0.29 18.01 6.82
CA LEU A 99 0.61 18.20 7.96
C LEU A 99 1.38 19.53 7.91
N GLY A 100 1.04 20.42 6.98
CA GLY A 100 1.68 21.72 6.81
C GLY A 100 3.01 21.71 6.04
N GLY A 101 3.40 20.57 5.46
CA GLY A 101 4.62 20.44 4.69
C GLY A 101 4.51 21.01 3.28
N ARG A 102 5.65 21.45 2.73
CA ARG A 102 5.82 21.89 1.34
C ARG A 102 6.24 20.71 0.49
N VAL A 103 5.31 20.13 -0.29
CA VAL A 103 5.55 18.85 -0.96
C VAL A 103 6.12 19.02 -2.35
N LEU A 104 7.16 18.24 -2.66
CA LEU A 104 7.89 18.19 -3.91
C LEU A 104 7.80 16.77 -4.50
N VAL A 105 7.32 16.63 -5.74
CA VAL A 105 7.12 15.31 -6.35
C VAL A 105 7.87 15.21 -7.68
N GLY A 106 8.97 14.48 -7.73
CA GLY A 106 9.65 14.14 -8.98
C GLY A 106 8.91 13.03 -9.71
N ARG A 107 8.38 13.30 -10.91
CA ARG A 107 7.60 12.33 -11.67
C ARG A 107 8.32 11.86 -12.92
N TRP A 108 8.12 10.60 -13.33
CA TRP A 108 8.54 10.12 -14.64
C TRP A 108 7.35 9.67 -15.49
N ARG A 109 7.53 9.64 -16.81
CA ARG A 109 6.49 9.26 -17.76
C ARG A 109 6.05 7.82 -17.58
N GLN A 110 4.77 7.56 -17.78
CA GLN A 110 4.15 6.23 -17.83
C GLN A 110 3.07 6.18 -18.90
N THR A 111 2.57 4.99 -19.22
CA THR A 111 1.33 4.85 -20.00
C THR A 111 0.18 5.43 -19.18
N MET A 112 -0.54 6.38 -19.78
CA MET A 112 -1.63 7.10 -19.13
C MET A 112 -2.96 6.42 -19.46
N ASN A 113 -3.70 6.03 -18.43
CA ASN A 113 -5.11 5.69 -18.48
C ASN A 113 -5.92 6.79 -17.75
N PRO A 114 -7.26 6.81 -17.80
CA PRO A 114 -8.07 7.86 -17.18
C PRO A 114 -7.76 8.08 -15.70
N THR A 115 -7.62 7.02 -14.92
CA THR A 115 -7.25 7.11 -13.50
C THR A 115 -5.86 7.71 -13.30
N ALA A 116 -4.87 7.30 -14.09
CA ALA A 116 -3.52 7.83 -14.00
C ALA A 116 -3.46 9.32 -14.39
N ALA A 117 -4.26 9.75 -15.36
CA ALA A 117 -4.38 11.16 -15.75
C ALA A 117 -4.97 12.00 -14.60
N LEU A 118 -6.07 11.55 -14.00
CA LEU A 118 -6.67 12.21 -12.85
C LEU A 118 -5.71 12.29 -11.65
N VAL A 119 -5.03 11.20 -11.32
CA VAL A 119 -4.01 11.18 -10.26
C VAL A 119 -2.90 12.18 -10.56
N SER A 120 -2.44 12.26 -11.82
CA SER A 120 -1.38 13.21 -12.24
C SER A 120 -1.79 14.66 -12.05
N THR A 121 -3.04 15.00 -12.40
CA THR A 121 -3.61 16.35 -12.19
C THR A 121 -3.68 16.68 -10.70
N ARG A 122 -4.15 15.74 -9.87
CA ARG A 122 -4.24 15.92 -8.41
C ARG A 122 -2.87 16.08 -7.76
N ILE A 123 -1.85 15.34 -8.21
CA ILE A 123 -0.47 15.55 -7.75
C ILE A 123 -0.01 16.97 -8.07
N ALA A 124 -0.26 17.45 -9.30
CA ALA A 124 0.15 18.79 -9.71
C ALA A 124 -0.55 19.90 -8.90
N ALA A 125 -1.80 19.68 -8.50
CA ALA A 125 -2.56 20.63 -7.67
C ALA A 125 -2.15 20.60 -6.18
N ALA A 126 -1.75 19.44 -5.67
CA ALA A 126 -1.40 19.27 -4.25
C ALA A 126 0.08 19.55 -3.93
N ALA A 127 0.99 19.36 -4.89
CA ALA A 127 2.42 19.57 -4.71
C ALA A 127 2.84 20.99 -5.06
N GLU A 128 3.82 21.54 -4.33
CA GLU A 128 4.44 22.85 -4.65
C GLU A 128 5.25 22.77 -5.96
N GLN A 129 5.93 21.66 -6.17
CA GLN A 129 6.65 21.35 -7.41
C GLN A 129 6.40 19.91 -7.82
N ALA A 130 6.04 19.69 -9.08
CA ALA A 130 5.75 18.38 -9.61
C ALA A 130 6.32 18.16 -11.04
N PRO A 131 7.66 18.34 -11.25
CA PRO A 131 8.26 18.17 -12.57
C PRO A 131 8.11 16.74 -13.11
N VAL A 132 7.99 16.61 -14.44
CA VAL A 132 7.93 15.33 -15.14
C VAL A 132 9.19 15.10 -15.95
N PHE A 133 9.95 14.10 -15.59
CA PHE A 133 11.20 13.70 -16.23
C PHE A 133 10.97 12.65 -17.33
N ARG A 134 11.84 12.58 -18.30
CA ARG A 134 11.81 11.55 -19.36
C ARG A 134 12.11 10.15 -18.81
N SER A 135 12.92 10.06 -17.75
CA SER A 135 13.37 8.79 -17.16
C SER A 135 13.23 8.77 -15.64
N THR A 136 13.20 7.56 -15.10
CA THR A 136 13.27 7.34 -13.64
C THR A 136 14.55 7.90 -13.04
N VAL A 137 15.67 7.77 -13.76
CA VAL A 137 16.99 8.28 -13.31
C VAL A 137 16.94 9.78 -13.06
N GLY A 138 16.37 10.56 -13.98
CA GLY A 138 16.23 12.01 -13.83
C GLY A 138 15.37 12.38 -12.62
N ALA A 139 14.24 11.68 -12.40
CA ALA A 139 13.38 11.93 -11.25
C ALA A 139 14.09 11.63 -9.93
N TYR A 140 14.84 10.52 -9.85
CA TYR A 140 15.61 10.16 -8.66
C TYR A 140 16.79 11.12 -8.42
N ALA A 141 17.51 11.53 -9.47
CA ALA A 141 18.60 12.51 -9.35
C ALA A 141 18.07 13.84 -8.78
N TRP A 142 16.96 14.32 -9.32
CA TRP A 142 16.30 15.53 -8.82
C TRP A 142 15.83 15.35 -7.36
N GLY A 143 15.17 14.25 -7.04
CA GLY A 143 14.70 13.97 -5.67
C GLY A 143 15.86 13.88 -4.67
N THR A 144 16.98 13.26 -5.07
CA THR A 144 18.20 13.18 -4.25
C THR A 144 18.77 14.57 -4.01
N LEU A 145 18.79 15.43 -5.03
CA LEU A 145 19.21 16.82 -4.87
C LEU A 145 18.33 17.58 -3.85
N GLN A 146 16.99 17.40 -3.91
CA GLN A 146 16.11 18.01 -2.92
C GLN A 146 16.37 17.50 -1.50
N ARG A 147 16.63 16.17 -1.36
CA ARG A 147 17.04 15.59 -0.09
C ARG A 147 18.35 16.18 0.44
N MET A 148 19.35 16.33 -0.41
CA MET A 148 20.63 16.98 -0.05
C MET A 148 20.44 18.44 0.40
N ARG A 149 19.40 19.11 -0.10
CA ARG A 149 18.97 20.44 0.32
C ARG A 149 18.08 20.45 1.57
N GLY A 150 18.09 19.34 2.35
CA GLY A 150 17.39 19.21 3.62
C GLY A 150 15.91 18.80 3.53
N ALA A 151 15.40 18.41 2.35
CA ALA A 151 14.02 17.93 2.27
C ALA A 151 13.86 16.54 2.92
N HIS A 152 12.77 16.33 3.64
CA HIS A 152 12.37 15.05 4.20
C HIS A 152 12.07 14.06 3.06
N TRP A 153 12.85 12.98 2.96
CA TRP A 153 12.76 12.01 1.87
C TRP A 153 11.75 10.89 2.17
N VAL A 154 10.73 10.80 1.34
CA VAL A 154 9.79 9.66 1.34
C VAL A 154 10.09 8.79 0.12
N ALA A 155 10.61 7.59 0.33
CA ALA A 155 10.99 6.68 -0.74
C ALA A 155 9.78 6.26 -1.60
N ALA A 156 10.01 6.03 -2.90
CA ALA A 156 8.97 5.60 -3.83
C ALA A 156 8.18 4.37 -3.31
N GLY A 157 6.85 4.48 -3.30
CA GLY A 157 5.95 3.46 -2.79
C GLY A 157 5.96 3.28 -1.26
N GLY A 158 6.71 4.11 -0.49
CA GLY A 158 6.83 3.97 0.96
C GLY A 158 7.56 2.70 1.42
N SER A 159 8.23 1.99 0.49
CA SER A 159 8.77 0.64 0.73
C SER A 159 10.14 0.67 1.42
N THR A 160 10.15 1.22 2.64
CA THR A 160 11.28 1.18 3.57
C THR A 160 10.88 0.38 4.82
N PRO A 161 11.83 -0.14 5.61
CA PRO A 161 11.51 -0.85 6.85
C PRO A 161 10.58 -0.05 7.78
N LEU A 162 10.78 1.26 7.90
CA LEU A 162 9.93 2.14 8.71
C LEU A 162 8.49 2.21 8.15
N GLY A 163 8.33 2.49 6.84
CA GLY A 163 7.00 2.56 6.23
C GLY A 163 6.27 1.22 6.19
N ILE A 164 7.01 0.10 6.13
CA ILE A 164 6.43 -1.24 6.14
C ILE A 164 5.81 -1.59 7.50
N LEU A 165 6.21 -0.94 8.60
CA LEU A 165 5.55 -1.12 9.91
C LEU A 165 4.03 -0.86 9.82
N GLY A 166 3.60 0.13 9.02
CA GLY A 166 2.18 0.40 8.79
C GLY A 166 1.46 -0.76 8.09
N HIS A 167 2.15 -1.49 7.21
CA HIS A 167 1.58 -2.67 6.58
C HIS A 167 1.65 -3.92 7.48
N VAL A 168 2.64 -4.01 8.38
CA VAL A 168 2.65 -5.03 9.43
C VAL A 168 1.45 -4.80 10.36
N ASN A 169 1.21 -3.54 10.76
CA ASN A 169 0.05 -3.18 11.57
C ASN A 169 -1.27 -3.58 10.87
N ALA A 170 -1.40 -3.31 9.58
CA ALA A 170 -2.57 -3.70 8.79
C ALA A 170 -2.77 -5.22 8.69
N GLY A 171 -1.67 -5.97 8.58
CA GLY A 171 -1.75 -7.43 8.59
C GLY A 171 -2.16 -8.00 9.95
N LEU A 172 -1.64 -7.44 11.05
CA LEU A 172 -2.07 -7.80 12.41
C LEU A 172 -3.52 -7.38 12.69
N GLU A 173 -4.00 -6.26 12.11
CA GLU A 173 -5.41 -5.86 12.12
C GLU A 173 -6.29 -6.94 11.46
N LEU A 174 -5.89 -7.44 10.28
CA LEU A 174 -6.62 -8.54 9.62
C LEU A 174 -6.60 -9.82 10.46
N VAL A 175 -5.49 -10.15 11.09
CA VAL A 175 -5.41 -11.30 12.02
C VAL A 175 -6.43 -11.16 13.14
N GLY A 176 -6.53 -9.98 13.76
CA GLY A 176 -7.54 -9.73 14.79
C GLY A 176 -8.98 -9.87 14.26
N GLN A 177 -9.24 -9.45 13.02
CA GLN A 177 -10.56 -9.64 12.39
C GLN A 177 -10.87 -11.12 12.13
N ILE A 178 -9.89 -11.92 11.73
CA ILE A 178 -10.04 -13.38 11.57
C ILE A 178 -10.33 -14.03 12.93
N GLU A 179 -9.60 -13.68 13.96
CA GLU A 179 -9.75 -14.21 15.32
C GLU A 179 -11.07 -13.80 15.96
N ALA A 180 -11.59 -12.64 15.61
CA ALA A 180 -12.93 -12.19 16.02
C ALA A 180 -14.08 -12.82 15.19
N GLY A 181 -13.78 -13.70 14.23
CA GLY A 181 -14.77 -14.38 13.39
C GLY A 181 -15.40 -13.48 12.30
N ALA A 182 -14.82 -12.31 12.01
CA ALA A 182 -15.35 -11.41 10.97
C ALA A 182 -15.21 -11.99 9.55
N LEU A 183 -14.29 -12.94 9.37
CA LEU A 183 -14.10 -13.70 8.13
C LEU A 183 -13.39 -15.03 8.44
N PRO A 184 -13.55 -16.07 7.59
CA PRO A 184 -12.76 -17.29 7.70
C PRO A 184 -11.29 -16.98 7.41
N SER A 185 -10.38 -17.79 7.98
CA SER A 185 -8.95 -17.65 7.67
C SER A 185 -8.71 -17.90 6.18
N PRO A 186 -8.29 -16.89 5.39
CA PRO A 186 -8.04 -17.10 3.97
C PRO A 186 -6.75 -17.87 3.76
N LYS A 187 -6.70 -18.75 2.77
CA LYS A 187 -5.46 -19.37 2.30
C LYS A 187 -4.58 -18.39 1.56
N TYR A 188 -5.22 -17.48 0.79
CA TYR A 188 -4.53 -16.47 0.00
C TYR A 188 -5.00 -15.05 0.34
N VAL A 189 -4.03 -14.14 0.49
CA VAL A 189 -4.27 -12.70 0.50
C VAL A 189 -3.64 -12.10 -0.75
N VAL A 190 -4.46 -11.61 -1.67
CA VAL A 190 -4.02 -11.08 -2.95
C VAL A 190 -3.88 -9.57 -2.88
N VAL A 191 -2.71 -9.06 -3.28
CA VAL A 191 -2.42 -7.61 -3.36
C VAL A 191 -1.80 -7.24 -4.71
N PRO A 192 -2.08 -6.06 -5.27
CA PRO A 192 -1.30 -5.54 -6.39
C PRO A 192 0.16 -5.34 -5.97
N LEU A 193 1.10 -5.92 -6.73
CA LEU A 193 2.53 -5.89 -6.42
C LEU A 193 3.27 -4.83 -7.24
N GLY A 194 3.46 -3.66 -6.65
CA GLY A 194 4.38 -2.63 -7.13
C GLY A 194 5.77 -2.78 -6.50
N THR A 195 6.16 -1.86 -5.64
CA THR A 195 7.48 -1.86 -4.96
C THR A 195 7.62 -2.94 -3.87
N GLY A 196 6.54 -3.60 -3.49
CA GLY A 196 6.55 -4.77 -2.60
C GLY A 196 6.34 -4.48 -1.11
N GLY A 197 6.20 -3.22 -0.70
CA GLY A 197 6.07 -2.86 0.72
C GLY A 197 4.85 -3.49 1.40
N THR A 198 3.66 -3.42 0.76
CA THR A 198 2.43 -4.00 1.30
C THR A 198 2.56 -5.51 1.46
N ALA A 199 2.96 -6.21 0.39
CA ALA A 199 3.14 -7.66 0.44
C ALA A 199 4.17 -8.08 1.51
N ALA A 200 5.24 -7.31 1.68
CA ALA A 200 6.27 -7.58 2.70
C ALA A 200 5.73 -7.41 4.12
N GLY A 201 4.95 -6.35 4.37
CA GLY A 201 4.36 -6.11 5.68
C GLY A 201 3.31 -7.16 6.05
N LEU A 202 2.43 -7.52 5.11
CA LEU A 202 1.41 -8.56 5.34
C LEU A 202 2.05 -9.92 5.59
N ALA A 203 3.02 -10.34 4.76
CA ALA A 203 3.71 -11.61 4.96
C ALA A 203 4.44 -11.66 6.32
N LEU A 204 5.05 -10.55 6.74
CA LEU A 204 5.69 -10.47 8.06
C LEU A 204 4.65 -10.53 9.19
N ALA A 205 3.53 -9.85 9.06
CA ALA A 205 2.45 -9.88 10.05
C ALA A 205 1.89 -11.28 10.25
N PHE A 206 1.67 -12.03 9.16
CA PHE A 206 1.18 -13.40 9.24
C PHE A 206 2.21 -14.34 9.87
N ALA A 207 3.50 -14.15 9.56
CA ALA A 207 4.58 -14.88 10.23
C ALA A 207 4.63 -14.58 11.74
N ILE A 208 4.52 -13.29 12.14
CA ILE A 208 4.45 -12.87 13.55
C ILE A 208 3.27 -13.53 14.30
N ALA A 209 2.12 -13.64 13.63
CA ALA A 209 0.91 -14.21 14.19
C ALA A 209 0.82 -15.74 14.05
N GLY A 210 1.81 -16.40 13.46
CA GLY A 210 1.81 -17.86 13.22
C GLY A 210 0.69 -18.32 12.27
N LYS A 211 0.20 -17.44 11.38
CA LYS A 211 -0.88 -17.80 10.44
C LYS A 211 -0.31 -18.37 9.14
N ASP A 212 -0.89 -19.47 8.68
CA ASP A 212 -0.53 -20.10 7.42
C ASP A 212 -1.31 -19.46 6.25
N ILE A 213 -0.96 -18.20 5.94
CA ILE A 213 -1.58 -17.40 4.89
C ILE A 213 -0.51 -17.04 3.87
N THR A 214 -0.74 -17.36 2.60
CA THR A 214 0.16 -16.98 1.50
C THR A 214 -0.24 -15.63 0.93
N VAL A 215 0.70 -14.68 0.90
CA VAL A 215 0.53 -13.39 0.21
C VAL A 215 0.83 -13.55 -1.26
N VAL A 216 -0.16 -13.31 -2.11
CA VAL A 216 -0.04 -13.41 -3.56
C VAL A 216 0.03 -12.01 -4.17
N GLY A 217 1.17 -11.67 -4.74
CA GLY A 217 1.41 -10.41 -5.42
C GLY A 217 1.01 -10.47 -6.90
N ALA A 218 -0.08 -9.80 -7.31
CA ALA A 218 -0.38 -9.55 -8.72
C ALA A 218 0.58 -8.49 -9.26
N ARG A 219 1.58 -8.89 -10.04
CA ARG A 219 2.66 -7.98 -10.49
C ARG A 219 2.15 -6.93 -11.46
N VAL A 220 2.40 -5.66 -11.14
CA VAL A 220 1.99 -4.49 -11.94
C VAL A 220 3.15 -3.63 -12.42
N VAL A 221 4.40 -4.05 -12.15
CA VAL A 221 5.64 -3.33 -12.48
C VAL A 221 6.62 -4.25 -13.22
N PRO A 222 7.71 -3.74 -13.82
CA PRO A 222 8.75 -4.60 -14.42
C PRO A 222 9.26 -5.67 -13.44
N ARG A 223 9.63 -6.85 -13.97
CA ARG A 223 10.01 -8.03 -13.18
C ARG A 223 11.18 -7.77 -12.22
N ILE A 224 12.09 -6.88 -12.58
CA ILE A 224 13.22 -6.50 -11.73
C ILE A 224 12.76 -5.81 -10.43
N VAL A 225 11.63 -5.11 -10.45
CA VAL A 225 11.04 -4.41 -9.30
C VAL A 225 10.06 -5.32 -8.55
N GLY A 226 9.09 -5.92 -9.27
CA GLY A 226 8.05 -6.78 -8.69
C GLY A 226 8.46 -8.23 -8.63
N ARG A 227 9.36 -8.60 -7.72
CA ARG A 227 9.85 -9.97 -7.56
C ARG A 227 9.80 -10.43 -6.09
N ARG A 228 9.56 -11.72 -5.88
CA ARG A 228 9.49 -12.36 -4.57
C ARG A 228 10.71 -12.06 -3.68
N ALA A 229 11.92 -12.19 -4.23
CA ALA A 229 13.17 -11.94 -3.50
C ALA A 229 13.23 -10.52 -2.91
N ARG A 230 12.64 -9.51 -3.59
CA ARG A 230 12.54 -8.15 -3.06
C ARG A 230 11.57 -8.08 -1.89
N VAL A 231 10.40 -8.71 -1.99
CA VAL A 231 9.39 -8.75 -0.92
C VAL A 231 10.00 -9.38 0.34
N VAL A 232 10.60 -10.54 0.22
CA VAL A 232 11.24 -11.25 1.34
C VAL A 232 12.38 -10.42 1.95
N ARG A 233 13.22 -9.78 1.12
CA ARG A 233 14.28 -8.90 1.61
C ARG A 233 13.72 -7.71 2.42
N LEU A 234 12.65 -7.09 1.95
CA LEU A 234 11.97 -5.99 2.65
C LEU A 234 11.37 -6.47 3.98
N ALA A 235 10.69 -7.61 4.00
CA ALA A 235 10.16 -8.21 5.23
C ALA A 235 11.28 -8.48 6.25
N ARG A 236 12.40 -9.10 5.82
CA ARG A 236 13.57 -9.33 6.68
C ARG A 236 14.19 -8.04 7.21
N ALA A 237 14.27 -6.99 6.39
CA ALA A 237 14.79 -5.70 6.84
C ALA A 237 13.86 -5.05 7.89
N THR A 238 12.54 -5.20 7.74
CA THR A 238 11.55 -4.72 8.71
C THR A 238 11.61 -5.54 10.01
N ALA A 239 11.73 -6.86 9.94
CA ALA A 239 11.93 -7.73 11.11
C ALA A 239 13.18 -7.32 11.90
N ARG A 240 14.29 -6.99 11.22
CA ARG A 240 15.50 -6.47 11.88
C ARG A 240 15.28 -5.10 12.52
N LEU A 241 14.44 -4.23 11.94
CA LEU A 241 14.08 -2.96 12.57
C LEU A 241 13.32 -3.21 13.89
N ILE A 242 12.32 -4.12 13.84
CA ILE A 242 11.58 -4.53 15.04
C ILE A 242 12.56 -5.09 16.09
N ALA A 243 13.40 -6.04 15.71
CA ALA A 243 14.37 -6.65 16.64
C ALA A 243 15.30 -5.61 17.31
N ARG A 244 15.79 -4.63 16.55
CA ARG A 244 16.64 -3.57 17.12
C ARG A 244 15.91 -2.67 18.13
N ARG A 245 14.59 -2.56 18.05
CA ARG A 245 13.77 -1.73 18.91
C ARG A 245 13.21 -2.48 20.10
N THR A 246 12.98 -3.78 19.96
CA THR A 246 12.28 -4.60 20.96
C THR A 246 13.18 -5.63 21.65
N GLY A 247 14.36 -5.93 21.09
CA GLY A 247 15.20 -7.06 21.49
C GLY A 247 14.67 -8.42 20.99
N GLU A 248 13.46 -8.50 20.41
CA GLU A 248 12.82 -9.72 19.93
C GLU A 248 12.88 -9.80 18.41
N LEU A 249 13.52 -10.83 17.84
CA LEU A 249 13.49 -11.06 16.40
C LEU A 249 12.17 -11.79 16.02
N PRO A 250 11.30 -11.16 15.24
CA PRO A 250 10.08 -11.81 14.78
C PRO A 250 10.35 -13.08 13.96
N ALA A 251 9.37 -13.98 13.92
CA ALA A 251 9.41 -15.16 13.09
C ALA A 251 9.72 -14.83 11.63
N ALA A 252 10.56 -15.64 11.00
CA ALA A 252 10.95 -15.44 9.62
C ALA A 252 9.78 -15.71 8.67
N VAL A 253 9.65 -14.88 7.63
CA VAL A 253 8.73 -15.15 6.53
C VAL A 253 9.22 -16.40 5.79
N ARG A 254 8.38 -17.43 5.76
CA ARG A 254 8.66 -18.70 5.07
C ARG A 254 8.79 -18.46 3.57
N ASP A 255 9.51 -19.34 2.91
CA ASP A 255 9.77 -19.23 1.48
C ASP A 255 8.51 -19.35 0.60
N ASP A 256 7.54 -20.13 1.02
CA ASP A 256 6.25 -20.35 0.35
C ASP A 256 5.17 -19.32 0.73
N ALA A 257 5.39 -18.53 1.79
CA ALA A 257 4.45 -17.51 2.25
C ALA A 257 4.29 -16.31 1.29
N VAL A 258 5.09 -16.22 0.23
CA VAL A 258 4.99 -15.17 -0.79
C VAL A 258 5.05 -15.77 -2.19
N ARG A 259 3.99 -15.58 -2.97
CA ARG A 259 3.89 -15.94 -4.39
C ARG A 259 3.76 -14.68 -5.25
N VAL A 260 4.29 -14.68 -6.46
CA VAL A 260 4.15 -13.58 -7.42
C VAL A 260 3.56 -14.11 -8.72
N VAL A 261 2.41 -13.56 -9.12
CA VAL A 261 1.77 -13.82 -10.40
C VAL A 261 2.26 -12.79 -11.40
N HIS A 262 2.95 -13.25 -12.45
CA HIS A 262 3.61 -12.39 -13.43
C HIS A 262 2.72 -11.98 -14.59
N ASP A 263 1.72 -12.79 -14.94
CA ASP A 263 0.91 -12.63 -16.15
C ASP A 263 -0.07 -11.45 -16.05
N ALA A 264 -0.36 -10.99 -14.84
CA ALA A 264 -1.16 -9.79 -14.61
C ALA A 264 -0.51 -8.49 -15.12
N TYR A 265 0.78 -8.48 -15.51
CA TYR A 265 1.52 -7.25 -15.84
C TYR A 265 1.03 -6.55 -17.13
N GLY A 266 0.67 -7.32 -18.16
CA GLY A 266 0.17 -6.75 -19.43
C GLY A 266 1.23 -6.03 -20.27
N GLY A 267 2.51 -6.35 -20.09
CA GLY A 267 3.61 -5.85 -20.93
C GLY A 267 4.20 -4.49 -20.52
N SER A 268 3.41 -3.55 -20.00
CA SER A 268 3.90 -2.26 -19.53
C SER A 268 3.22 -1.80 -18.23
N TYR A 269 3.87 -0.87 -17.53
CA TYR A 269 3.28 -0.27 -16.32
C TYR A 269 2.08 0.62 -16.68
N GLY A 270 0.95 0.34 -16.06
CA GLY A 270 -0.33 1.02 -16.35
C GLY A 270 -1.13 0.43 -17.51
N ALA A 271 -0.60 -0.57 -18.25
CA ALA A 271 -1.36 -1.25 -19.31
C ALA A 271 -2.51 -2.06 -18.72
N GLU A 272 -3.67 -1.98 -19.35
CA GLU A 272 -4.81 -2.86 -19.07
C GLU A 272 -4.60 -4.23 -19.72
N THR A 273 -5.21 -5.25 -19.11
CA THR A 273 -5.36 -6.56 -19.73
C THR A 273 -6.85 -6.90 -19.87
N PRO A 274 -7.26 -7.67 -20.90
CA PRO A 274 -8.68 -8.04 -21.04
C PRO A 274 -9.24 -8.74 -19.79
N GLY A 275 -8.49 -9.65 -19.18
CA GLY A 275 -8.89 -10.35 -17.96
C GLY A 275 -9.06 -9.41 -16.76
N ALA A 276 -8.13 -8.45 -16.56
CA ALA A 276 -8.26 -7.47 -15.49
C ALA A 276 -9.47 -6.55 -15.69
N ARG A 277 -9.75 -6.15 -16.94
CA ARG A 277 -10.94 -5.35 -17.27
C ARG A 277 -12.23 -6.11 -16.95
N ALA A 278 -12.35 -7.36 -17.39
CA ALA A 278 -13.51 -8.19 -17.11
C ALA A 278 -13.71 -8.42 -15.60
N ALA A 279 -12.62 -8.65 -14.87
CA ALA A 279 -12.64 -8.80 -13.43
C ALA A 279 -13.10 -7.53 -12.70
N ALA A 280 -12.62 -6.35 -13.13
CA ALA A 280 -13.05 -5.06 -12.59
C ALA A 280 -14.53 -4.78 -12.85
N GLN A 281 -15.02 -5.06 -14.07
CA GLN A 281 -16.44 -4.92 -14.42
C GLN A 281 -17.32 -5.84 -13.58
N ARG A 282 -16.88 -7.08 -13.34
CA ARG A 282 -17.62 -8.03 -12.49
C ARG A 282 -17.70 -7.55 -11.04
N LEU A 283 -16.59 -7.02 -10.50
CA LEU A 283 -16.58 -6.43 -9.16
C LEU A 283 -17.52 -5.22 -9.09
N GLU A 284 -17.44 -4.30 -10.06
CA GLU A 284 -18.27 -3.09 -10.08
C GLU A 284 -19.76 -3.42 -10.21
N ALA A 285 -20.12 -4.36 -11.07
CA ALA A 285 -21.51 -4.79 -11.27
C ALA A 285 -22.11 -5.41 -9.98
N ALA A 286 -21.34 -6.22 -9.25
CA ALA A 286 -21.82 -6.89 -8.05
C ALA A 286 -21.82 -5.98 -6.80
N THR A 287 -20.92 -5.01 -6.71
CA THR A 287 -20.67 -4.28 -5.44
C THR A 287 -20.70 -2.76 -5.58
N GLY A 288 -20.70 -2.24 -6.80
CA GLY A 288 -20.47 -0.84 -7.09
C GLY A 288 -19.03 -0.37 -6.83
N ILE A 289 -18.10 -1.23 -6.42
CA ILE A 289 -16.69 -0.88 -6.15
C ILE A 289 -15.92 -0.79 -7.46
N ARG A 290 -15.20 0.30 -7.68
CA ARG A 290 -14.35 0.48 -8.85
C ARG A 290 -12.91 0.07 -8.55
N ALA A 291 -12.38 -0.83 -9.36
CA ALA A 291 -10.98 -1.21 -9.34
C ALA A 291 -10.21 -0.45 -10.41
N ASP A 292 -9.17 0.28 -10.03
CA ASP A 292 -8.33 0.99 -11.00
C ASP A 292 -7.59 0.02 -11.93
N ALA A 293 -7.44 0.41 -13.19
CA ALA A 293 -6.85 -0.44 -14.24
C ALA A 293 -5.36 -0.74 -14.03
N SER A 294 -4.63 0.14 -13.34
CA SER A 294 -3.18 0.00 -13.16
C SER A 294 -2.81 -1.03 -12.11
N TYR A 295 -3.62 -1.16 -11.04
CA TYR A 295 -3.32 -1.95 -9.84
C TYR A 295 -4.46 -2.88 -9.44
N SER A 296 -5.59 -2.32 -9.00
CA SER A 296 -6.65 -3.06 -8.33
C SER A 296 -7.32 -4.07 -9.24
N ALA A 297 -7.60 -3.74 -10.49
CA ALA A 297 -8.21 -4.64 -11.47
C ALA A 297 -7.39 -5.92 -11.70
N LYS A 298 -6.06 -5.81 -11.74
CA LYS A 298 -5.15 -6.96 -11.87
C LYS A 298 -5.13 -7.83 -10.61
N GLY A 299 -5.26 -7.20 -9.44
CA GLY A 299 -5.42 -7.91 -8.18
C GLY A 299 -6.73 -8.68 -8.11
N VAL A 300 -7.84 -8.07 -8.54
CA VAL A 300 -9.16 -8.74 -8.60
C VAL A 300 -9.12 -9.96 -9.52
N GLN A 301 -8.52 -9.84 -10.72
CA GLN A 301 -8.38 -10.97 -11.63
C GLN A 301 -7.69 -12.15 -10.94
N VAL A 302 -6.51 -11.92 -10.34
CA VAL A 302 -5.77 -12.98 -9.64
C VAL A 302 -6.54 -13.54 -8.45
N ALA A 303 -7.29 -12.70 -7.73
CA ALA A 303 -8.10 -13.15 -6.61
C ALA A 303 -9.27 -14.03 -7.07
N LEU A 304 -9.91 -13.70 -8.18
CA LEU A 304 -10.97 -14.53 -8.77
C LEU A 304 -10.45 -15.92 -9.20
N ASP A 305 -9.28 -15.95 -9.85
CA ASP A 305 -8.65 -17.20 -10.30
C ASP A 305 -8.35 -18.14 -9.11
N LEU A 306 -7.92 -17.60 -7.97
CA LEU A 306 -7.62 -18.37 -6.76
C LEU A 306 -8.87 -18.76 -5.97
N ALA A 307 -9.90 -17.90 -5.97
CA ALA A 307 -11.14 -18.14 -5.24
C ALA A 307 -11.99 -19.30 -5.81
N VAL A 308 -11.63 -19.83 -6.97
CA VAL A 308 -12.25 -21.05 -7.53
C VAL A 308 -11.99 -22.26 -6.63
N HIS A 309 -10.84 -22.31 -5.97
CA HIS A 309 -10.38 -23.48 -5.22
C HIS A 309 -10.24 -23.25 -3.72
N ASP A 310 -9.91 -22.05 -3.30
CA ASP A 310 -9.53 -21.75 -1.92
C ASP A 310 -10.09 -20.40 -1.43
N THR A 311 -10.35 -20.31 -0.13
CA THR A 311 -10.74 -19.03 0.48
C THR A 311 -9.67 -17.98 0.23
N THR A 312 -10.06 -16.93 -0.46
CA THR A 312 -9.17 -15.88 -0.94
C THR A 312 -9.68 -14.51 -0.51
N LEU A 313 -8.77 -13.67 0.03
CA LEU A 313 -9.06 -12.28 0.35
C LEU A 313 -8.36 -11.38 -0.65
N PHE A 314 -9.12 -10.55 -1.35
CA PHE A 314 -8.58 -9.46 -2.15
C PHE A 314 -8.38 -8.22 -1.28
N TRP A 315 -7.15 -7.69 -1.25
CA TRP A 315 -6.82 -6.45 -0.56
C TRP A 315 -6.98 -5.26 -1.51
N LEU A 316 -8.09 -4.56 -1.45
CA LEU A 316 -8.35 -3.39 -2.28
C LEU A 316 -7.49 -2.22 -1.80
N THR A 317 -6.53 -1.83 -2.61
CA THR A 317 -5.52 -0.84 -2.25
C THR A 317 -5.87 0.59 -2.63
N PHE A 318 -6.84 0.78 -3.52
CA PHE A 318 -7.27 2.07 -4.01
C PHE A 318 -8.59 1.96 -4.81
N ASP A 319 -9.52 2.88 -4.55
CA ASP A 319 -10.73 3.09 -5.36
C ASP A 319 -10.68 4.50 -5.97
N PRO A 320 -10.69 4.64 -7.31
CA PRO A 320 -10.64 5.94 -7.98
C PRO A 320 -11.79 6.88 -7.62
N ARG A 321 -12.93 6.37 -7.13
CA ARG A 321 -14.06 7.20 -6.67
C ARG A 321 -13.73 8.02 -5.42
N THR A 322 -12.69 7.65 -4.66
CA THR A 322 -12.19 8.46 -3.54
C THR A 322 -11.53 9.74 -4.02
N LEU A 323 -11.19 9.82 -5.32
CA LEU A 323 -10.75 11.03 -5.99
C LEU A 323 -11.98 11.88 -6.38
N LYS A 324 -12.70 12.42 -5.39
CA LYS A 324 -13.78 13.37 -5.67
C LYS A 324 -13.27 14.52 -6.53
N GLU A 325 -14.13 15.02 -7.42
CA GLU A 325 -13.80 16.25 -8.16
C GLU A 325 -13.60 17.42 -7.19
N PRO A 326 -12.73 18.39 -7.53
CA PRO A 326 -12.43 19.51 -6.64
C PRO A 326 -13.64 20.41 -6.42
#